data_f81aa55f85eef16215beb8588c48ed06
#
_entry.id   f81aa55f85eef16215beb8588c48ed06
#
_cell.length_a   1.000
_cell.length_b   1.000
_cell.length_c   1.000
_cell.angle_alpha   90.00
_cell.angle_beta   90.00
_cell.angle_gamma   90.00
#
_symmetry.space_group_name_H-M   'P 1'
#
loop_
_entity.id
_entity.type
_entity.pdbx_description
1 polymer ?
#
loop_
_entity_poly.entity_id
_entity_poly.type
_entity_poly.pdbx_seq_one_letter_code
_entity_poly.pdbx_strand_id
1 'polypeptide(L)'
;AIASGSWATDIKHILRNANALDMVPAILGKESAKREKPFPDIFLNAAKKLGIAPAECFVLEDALKGLNAANEAGIPCIILQNELNRNIDFKNAEMVFPSLADFVSALES
;
A
#
# COMPACT_ATOMS: atom_id res chain seq x y z
N ALA A 1 -4.60 6.87 0.60
CA ALA A 1 -3.23 7.27 0.95
C ALA A 1 -2.20 6.45 0.19
N ILE A 2 -1.03 7.03 -0.02
CA ILE A 2 0.14 6.32 -0.53
C ILE A 2 1.17 6.20 0.58
N ALA A 3 1.70 5.00 0.78
CA ALA A 3 2.72 4.69 1.76
C ALA A 3 3.89 3.99 1.05
N SER A 4 5.01 4.69 0.89
CA SER A 4 6.09 4.26 0.00
C SER A 4 7.46 4.39 0.65
N GLY A 5 8.41 3.56 0.21
CA GLY A 5 9.82 3.69 0.55
C GLY A 5 10.56 4.80 -0.21
N SER A 6 9.88 5.53 -1.08
CA SER A 6 10.44 6.69 -1.78
C SER A 6 10.22 7.97 -0.96
N TRP A 7 10.99 9.02 -1.25
CA TRP A 7 10.79 10.32 -0.63
C TRP A 7 9.43 10.91 -1.04
N ALA A 8 8.73 11.55 -0.10
CA ALA A 8 7.42 12.14 -0.37
C ALA A 8 7.45 13.16 -1.51
N THR A 9 8.54 13.93 -1.63
CA THR A 9 8.71 14.90 -2.72
C THR A 9 8.72 14.23 -4.10
N ASP A 10 9.35 13.06 -4.21
CA ASP A 10 9.40 12.30 -5.45
C ASP A 10 8.03 11.75 -5.82
N ILE A 11 7.30 11.23 -4.82
CA ILE A 11 5.93 10.73 -5.01
C ILE A 11 5.01 11.85 -5.49
N LYS A 12 5.10 13.02 -4.86
CA LYS A 12 4.29 14.19 -5.24
C LYS A 12 4.59 14.65 -6.67
N HIS A 13 5.86 14.59 -7.07
CA HIS A 13 6.27 14.94 -8.43
C HIS A 13 5.63 14.00 -9.46
N ILE A 14 5.68 12.69 -9.20
CA ILE A 14 5.06 11.68 -10.07
C ILE A 14 3.55 11.92 -10.16
N LEU A 15 2.89 12.16 -9.04
CA LEU A 15 1.44 12.39 -9.01
C LEU A 15 1.03 13.67 -9.73
N ARG A 16 1.82 14.75 -9.61
CA ARG A 16 1.58 15.99 -10.37
C ARG A 16 1.65 15.75 -11.86
N ASN A 17 2.68 15.02 -12.31
CA ASN A 17 2.84 14.71 -13.73
C ASN A 17 1.70 13.86 -14.28
N ALA A 18 1.09 13.05 -13.42
CA ALA A 18 -0.07 12.23 -13.77
C ALA A 18 -1.42 12.93 -13.54
N ASN A 19 -1.41 14.19 -13.09
CA ASN A 19 -2.60 14.95 -12.69
C ASN A 19 -3.43 14.24 -11.61
N ALA A 20 -2.78 13.54 -10.70
CA ALA A 20 -3.42 12.72 -9.67
C ALA A 20 -3.14 13.18 -8.23
N LEU A 21 -2.34 14.24 -8.04
CA LEU A 21 -1.93 14.67 -6.70
C LEU A 21 -3.12 15.00 -5.81
N ASP A 22 -4.13 15.70 -6.34
CA ASP A 22 -5.31 16.12 -5.59
C ASP A 22 -6.26 14.97 -5.25
N MET A 23 -6.05 13.80 -5.86
CA MET A 23 -6.86 12.61 -5.62
C MET A 23 -6.38 11.79 -4.41
N VAL A 24 -5.21 12.12 -3.88
CA VAL A 24 -4.59 11.36 -2.79
C VAL A 24 -4.53 12.23 -1.53
N PRO A 25 -5.38 11.94 -0.52
CA PRO A 25 -5.49 12.77 0.69
C PRO A 25 -4.25 12.73 1.60
N ALA A 26 -3.45 11.67 1.54
CA ALA A 26 -2.26 11.55 2.38
C ALA A 26 -1.15 10.83 1.63
N ILE A 27 0.06 11.37 1.73
CA ILE A 27 1.26 10.81 1.12
C ILE A 27 2.31 10.64 2.22
N LEU A 28 2.72 9.38 2.43
CA LEU A 28 3.75 9.02 3.39
C LEU A 28 4.92 8.43 2.60
N GLY A 29 6.02 9.15 2.63
CA GLY A 29 7.25 8.70 2.01
C GLY A 29 8.18 8.07 3.04
N LYS A 30 9.39 7.82 2.60
CA LYS A 30 10.47 7.22 3.41
C LYS A 30 10.67 7.93 4.75
N GLU A 31 10.55 9.25 4.79
CA GLU A 31 10.72 10.07 6.00
C GLU A 31 9.59 9.94 7.01
N SER A 32 8.46 9.34 6.62
CA SER A 32 7.26 9.23 7.46
C SER A 32 7.25 8.05 8.41
N ALA A 33 8.30 7.23 8.42
CA ALA A 33 8.41 6.09 9.30
C ALA A 33 9.84 5.93 9.80
N LYS A 34 10.00 5.57 11.07
CA LYS A 34 11.32 5.33 11.67
C LYS A 34 11.97 4.07 11.10
N ARG A 35 11.16 3.05 10.82
CA ARG A 35 11.60 1.76 10.31
C ARG A 35 10.87 1.46 9.02
N GLU A 36 11.64 1.02 8.04
CA GLU A 36 11.09 0.65 6.73
C GLU A 36 10.37 -0.70 6.79
N LYS A 37 9.58 -0.99 5.75
CA LYS A 37 9.02 -2.33 5.56
C LYS A 37 10.14 -3.38 5.65
N PRO A 38 9.94 -4.50 6.29
CA PRO A 38 8.68 -5.14 6.70
C PRO A 38 8.11 -4.68 8.05
N PHE A 39 8.67 -3.66 8.69
CA PHE A 39 8.10 -3.11 9.91
C PHE A 39 6.79 -2.39 9.60
N PRO A 40 5.82 -2.38 10.54
CA PRO A 40 4.49 -1.86 10.28
C PRO A 40 4.36 -0.33 10.33
N ASP A 41 5.44 0.38 10.64
CA ASP A 41 5.43 1.79 11.01
C ASP A 41 4.72 2.67 9.98
N ILE A 42 5.02 2.52 8.70
CA ILE A 42 4.45 3.38 7.66
C ILE A 42 2.94 3.18 7.51
N PHE A 43 2.46 1.96 7.62
CA PHE A 43 1.02 1.67 7.50
C PHE A 43 0.25 2.11 8.73
N LEU A 44 0.82 1.95 9.93
CA LEU A 44 0.22 2.47 11.15
C LEU A 44 0.13 4.00 11.12
N ASN A 45 1.19 4.66 10.64
CA ASN A 45 1.21 6.11 10.49
C ASN A 45 0.21 6.58 9.42
N ALA A 46 0.05 5.83 8.34
CA ALA A 46 -0.94 6.14 7.31
C ALA A 46 -2.37 6.06 7.86
N ALA A 47 -2.71 4.99 8.57
CA ALA A 47 -4.02 4.84 9.17
C ALA A 47 -4.32 5.96 10.16
N LYS A 48 -3.33 6.30 11.00
CA LYS A 48 -3.44 7.41 11.96
C LYS A 48 -3.68 8.75 11.25
N LYS A 49 -2.96 9.00 10.16
CA LYS A 49 -3.10 10.23 9.39
C LYS A 49 -4.46 10.34 8.73
N LEU A 50 -5.03 9.22 8.28
CA LEU A 50 -6.38 9.15 7.73
C LEU A 50 -7.47 9.21 8.81
N GLY A 51 -7.11 8.99 10.08
CA GLY A 51 -8.08 8.93 11.17
C GLY A 51 -8.96 7.68 11.12
N ILE A 52 -8.48 6.58 10.56
CA ILE A 52 -9.23 5.34 10.39
C ILE A 52 -8.51 4.22 11.14
N ALA A 53 -9.28 3.38 11.85
CA ALA A 53 -8.70 2.24 12.56
C ALA A 53 -8.06 1.25 11.58
N PRO A 54 -6.91 0.63 11.93
CA PRO A 54 -6.25 -0.35 11.05
C PRO A 54 -7.18 -1.46 10.55
N ALA A 55 -8.07 -1.95 11.40
CA ALA A 55 -9.02 -3.00 11.02
C ALA A 55 -10.04 -2.57 9.97
N GLU A 56 -10.22 -1.27 9.77
CA GLU A 56 -11.13 -0.70 8.77
C GLU A 56 -10.40 -0.25 7.51
N CYS A 57 -9.10 -0.49 7.44
CA CYS A 57 -8.27 -0.21 6.28
C CYS A 57 -7.96 -1.49 5.53
N PHE A 58 -7.50 -1.35 4.30
CA PHE A 58 -6.78 -2.42 3.63
C PHE A 58 -5.56 -1.82 2.90
N VAL A 59 -4.58 -2.66 2.63
CA VAL A 59 -3.37 -2.29 1.92
C VAL A 59 -3.37 -2.97 0.56
N LEU A 60 -3.05 -2.22 -0.49
CA LEU A 60 -2.69 -2.79 -1.79
C LEU A 60 -1.18 -2.82 -1.90
N GLU A 61 -0.62 -3.97 -2.19
CA GLU A 61 0.83 -4.18 -2.20
C GLU A 61 1.21 -5.19 -3.29
N ASP A 62 2.46 -5.15 -3.72
CA ASP A 62 3.00 -6.11 -4.69
C ASP A 62 4.26 -6.84 -4.20
N ALA A 63 4.72 -6.52 -3.01
CA ALA A 63 5.94 -7.07 -2.45
C ALA A 63 5.69 -7.78 -1.12
N LEU A 64 6.49 -8.82 -0.87
CA LEU A 64 6.39 -9.60 0.37
C LEU A 64 6.66 -8.76 1.61
N LYS A 65 7.63 -7.85 1.54
CA LYS A 65 7.91 -6.93 2.66
C LYS A 65 6.72 -6.05 3.01
N GLY A 66 5.95 -5.62 2.01
CA GLY A 66 4.73 -4.85 2.22
C GLY A 66 3.62 -5.68 2.84
N LEU A 67 3.45 -6.92 2.40
CA LEU A 67 2.51 -7.86 3.02
C LEU A 67 2.85 -8.09 4.49
N ASN A 68 4.11 -8.34 4.81
CA ASN A 68 4.54 -8.57 6.19
C ASN A 68 4.29 -7.32 7.05
N ALA A 69 4.58 -6.14 6.51
CA ALA A 69 4.32 -4.88 7.22
C ALA A 69 2.83 -4.69 7.51
N ALA A 70 1.96 -4.98 6.55
CA ALA A 70 0.52 -4.88 6.73
C ALA A 70 0.01 -5.87 7.78
N ASN A 71 0.48 -7.11 7.75
CA ASN A 71 0.12 -8.12 8.73
C ASN A 71 0.53 -7.70 10.15
N GLU A 72 1.73 -7.16 10.31
CA GLU A 72 2.19 -6.64 11.60
C GLU A 72 1.38 -5.43 12.07
N ALA A 73 0.87 -4.65 11.14
CA ALA A 73 0.01 -3.50 11.46
C ALA A 73 -1.44 -3.89 11.78
N GLY A 74 -1.81 -5.14 11.56
CA GLY A 74 -3.19 -5.60 11.73
C GLY A 74 -4.11 -5.10 10.62
N ILE A 75 -3.58 -4.85 9.43
CA ILE A 75 -4.34 -4.36 8.27
C ILE A 75 -4.42 -5.47 7.22
N PRO A 76 -5.63 -5.84 6.76
CA PRO A 76 -5.75 -6.78 5.65
C PRO A 76 -4.99 -6.31 4.42
N CYS A 77 -4.25 -7.20 3.78
CA CYS A 77 -3.44 -6.87 2.62
C CYS A 77 -3.91 -7.62 1.39
N ILE A 78 -4.13 -6.88 0.33
CA ILE A 78 -4.49 -7.38 -0.99
C ILE A 78 -3.26 -7.28 -1.87
N ILE A 79 -2.86 -8.38 -2.48
CA ILE A 79 -1.71 -8.43 -3.36
C ILE A 79 -2.16 -8.29 -4.80
N LEU A 80 -1.46 -7.44 -5.55
CA LEU A 80 -1.60 -7.31 -6.99
C LEU A 80 -0.42 -8.01 -7.66
N GLN A 81 -0.71 -9.02 -8.49
CA GLN A 81 0.32 -9.74 -9.21
C GLN A 81 0.84 -8.95 -10.41
N ASN A 82 2.08 -9.19 -10.75
CA ASN A 82 2.74 -8.69 -11.95
C ASN A 82 3.76 -9.73 -12.42
N GLU A 83 4.51 -9.43 -13.47
CA GLU A 83 5.49 -10.37 -14.00
C GLU A 83 6.64 -10.66 -13.02
N LEU A 84 6.98 -9.70 -12.16
CA LEU A 84 8.09 -9.82 -11.22
C LEU A 84 7.75 -10.66 -9.98
N ASN A 85 6.49 -10.65 -9.56
CA ASN A 85 6.07 -11.30 -8.30
C ASN A 85 5.22 -12.56 -8.50
N ARG A 86 4.98 -12.96 -9.74
CA ARG A 86 4.05 -14.07 -10.08
C ARG A 86 4.37 -15.38 -9.35
N ASN A 87 5.67 -15.65 -9.10
CA ASN A 87 6.11 -16.88 -8.47
C ASN A 87 6.31 -16.78 -6.96
N ILE A 88 5.98 -15.63 -6.36
CA ILE A 88 6.09 -15.45 -4.92
C ILE A 88 4.84 -15.98 -4.23
N ASP A 89 5.04 -16.73 -3.15
CA ASP A 89 3.95 -17.22 -2.32
C ASP A 89 3.56 -16.16 -1.27
N PHE A 90 2.39 -15.56 -1.46
CA PHE A 90 1.84 -14.57 -0.54
C PHE A 90 0.83 -15.23 0.42
N LYS A 91 1.30 -16.14 1.27
CA LYS A 91 0.47 -16.98 2.14
C LYS A 91 -0.52 -16.24 3.01
N ASN A 92 -0.12 -15.09 3.55
CA ASN A 92 -0.89 -14.36 4.54
C ASN A 92 -1.65 -13.17 3.95
N ALA A 93 -1.78 -13.12 2.63
CA ALA A 93 -2.59 -12.11 1.97
C ALA A 93 -4.07 -12.42 2.13
N GLU A 94 -4.87 -11.38 2.30
CA GLU A 94 -6.33 -11.50 2.34
C GLU A 94 -6.87 -11.97 0.99
N MET A 95 -6.37 -11.39 -0.10
CA MET A 95 -6.69 -11.75 -1.47
C MET A 95 -5.49 -11.49 -2.37
N VAL A 96 -5.44 -12.19 -3.49
CA VAL A 96 -4.45 -11.97 -4.55
C VAL A 96 -5.21 -11.79 -5.87
N PHE A 97 -4.97 -10.65 -6.53
CA PHE A 97 -5.57 -10.37 -7.83
C PHE A 97 -4.52 -10.44 -8.93
N PRO A 98 -4.86 -10.98 -10.11
CA PRO A 98 -3.91 -11.07 -11.21
C PRO A 98 -3.43 -9.73 -11.75
N SER A 99 -4.21 -8.66 -11.53
CA SER A 99 -3.87 -7.32 -12.00
C SER A 99 -4.64 -6.25 -11.23
N LEU A 100 -4.20 -5.00 -11.35
CA LEU A 100 -4.94 -3.86 -10.82
C LEU A 100 -6.33 -3.76 -11.47
N ALA A 101 -6.43 -4.02 -12.77
CA ALA A 101 -7.71 -3.97 -13.49
C ALA A 101 -8.72 -4.97 -12.91
N ASP A 102 -8.28 -6.18 -12.59
CA ASP A 102 -9.14 -7.20 -11.97
C ASP A 102 -9.61 -6.76 -10.58
N PHE A 103 -8.74 -6.14 -9.81
CA PHE A 103 -9.11 -5.59 -8.50
C PHE A 103 -10.17 -4.49 -8.64
N VAL A 104 -9.98 -3.54 -9.55
CA VAL A 104 -10.94 -2.45 -9.79
C VAL A 104 -12.29 -3.02 -10.24
N SER A 105 -12.29 -4.01 -11.13
CA SER A 105 -13.53 -4.68 -11.56
C SER A 105 -14.27 -5.31 -10.39
N ALA A 106 -13.56 -5.93 -9.46
CA ALA A 106 -14.15 -6.52 -8.27
C ALA A 106 -14.81 -5.47 -7.36
N LEU A 107 -14.21 -4.27 -7.26
CA LEU A 107 -14.79 -3.17 -6.49
C LEU A 107 -16.08 -2.64 -7.11
N GLU A 108 -16.19 -2.69 -8.42
CA GLU A 108 -17.36 -2.17 -9.17
C GLU A 108 -18.53 -3.15 -9.25
N SER A 109 -18.30 -4.40 -8.88
CA SER A 109 -19.34 -5.46 -9.02
C SER A 109 -20.27 -5.57 -7.82
#